data_21e0546d6e139bbe8161b87ec4a2e872
#
_entry.id   21e0546d6e139bbe8161b87ec4a2e872
#
_cell.length_a   1.000
_cell.length_b   1.000
_cell.length_c   1.000
_cell.angle_alpha   90.00
_cell.angle_beta   90.00
_cell.angle_gamma   90.00
#
_symmetry.space_group_name_H-M   'P 1'
#
loop_
_entity.id
_entity.type
_entity.pdbx_description
1 polymer ?
#
loop_
_entity_poly.entity_id
_entity_poly.type
_entity_poly.pdbx_seq_one_letter_code
_entity_poly.pdbx_strand_id
1 'polypeptide(L)'
;MDVYGVLWIRFVDWGVRRCPFFVEPLLIGGYTLIFVALAGRQRRAVVDNLGVLCPEAGWFGRYARAVRVFWEFAWMLVDGARARGGERHVTWRLEGADNFRSASDGGGSALLLTAHMGNYDVAGPFFAEKFGRTVHGVRRPERRAETQEYMDAQRRAHGGGAYQVRYNTDGGFLGVELAQALAAGEVVAIQGDRVGEGMGTVEFTWRGRRWPLPSGPLVLAQVASAPVFPVFIVRDGWRSYRILFLPPRRAAAPAADRAARAAAIRDLTQWWADTLAGVLERHWGRWLMFEP
;
A
#
# COMPACT_ATOMS: atom_id res chain seq x y z
N MET A 1 7.16 25.61 -2.26
CA MET A 1 7.96 24.61 -2.99
C MET A 1 7.01 23.47 -3.36
N ASP A 2 6.85 23.20 -4.65
CA ASP A 2 5.89 22.18 -5.10
C ASP A 2 6.56 20.80 -5.08
N VAL A 3 6.40 20.10 -3.98
CA VAL A 3 6.96 18.73 -3.76
C VAL A 3 6.31 17.64 -4.64
N TYR A 4 5.26 17.99 -5.39
CA TYR A 4 4.57 17.08 -6.32
C TYR A 4 4.97 17.32 -7.79
N GLY A 5 5.86 18.26 -8.05
CA GLY A 5 6.31 18.58 -9.41
C GLY A 5 7.38 17.59 -9.91
N VAL A 6 7.37 17.32 -11.22
CA VAL A 6 8.34 16.42 -11.86
C VAL A 6 9.80 16.83 -11.62
N LEU A 7 10.09 18.12 -11.54
CA LEU A 7 11.45 18.63 -11.28
C LEU A 7 11.94 18.20 -9.89
N TRP A 8 11.06 18.21 -8.87
CA TRP A 8 11.42 17.74 -7.54
C TRP A 8 11.72 16.25 -7.53
N ILE A 9 10.89 15.45 -8.18
CA ILE A 9 11.10 14.00 -8.27
C ILE A 9 12.41 13.68 -9.00
N ARG A 10 12.69 14.34 -10.12
CA ARG A 10 13.95 14.21 -10.86
C ARG A 10 15.16 14.62 -10.02
N PHE A 11 15.02 15.69 -9.24
CA PHE A 11 16.09 16.13 -8.32
C PHE A 11 16.36 15.08 -7.24
N VAL A 12 15.32 14.53 -6.62
CA VAL A 12 15.45 13.44 -5.64
C VAL A 12 16.06 12.21 -6.28
N ASP A 13 15.56 11.76 -7.44
CA ASP A 13 16.09 10.61 -8.16
C ASP A 13 17.57 10.79 -8.54
N TRP A 14 17.95 12.01 -8.97
CA TRP A 14 19.33 12.35 -9.28
C TRP A 14 20.22 12.35 -8.03
N GLY A 15 19.77 13.00 -6.95
CA GLY A 15 20.48 13.10 -5.69
C GLY A 15 20.71 11.75 -5.03
N VAL A 16 19.68 10.93 -4.96
CA VAL A 16 19.73 9.59 -4.39
C VAL A 16 20.72 8.70 -5.15
N ARG A 17 20.70 8.72 -6.49
CA ARG A 17 21.61 7.93 -7.31
C ARG A 17 23.08 8.34 -7.17
N ARG A 18 23.36 9.59 -6.84
CA ARG A 18 24.72 10.10 -6.64
C ARG A 18 25.21 10.05 -5.19
N CYS A 19 24.27 9.90 -4.27
CA CYS A 19 24.59 9.85 -2.85
C CYS A 19 25.28 8.53 -2.49
N PRO A 20 26.48 8.55 -1.90
CA PRO A 20 27.10 7.36 -1.35
C PRO A 20 26.18 6.74 -0.27
N PHE A 21 26.03 5.41 -0.32
CA PHE A 21 25.08 4.70 0.53
C PHE A 21 25.28 4.95 2.04
N PHE A 22 26.50 5.15 2.50
CA PHE A 22 26.80 5.40 3.91
C PHE A 22 26.39 6.80 4.39
N VAL A 23 26.17 7.75 3.47
CA VAL A 23 25.70 9.12 3.76
C VAL A 23 24.16 9.17 3.80
N GLU A 24 23.48 8.25 3.14
CA GLU A 24 22.00 8.24 3.05
C GLU A 24 21.31 8.37 4.41
N PRO A 25 21.67 7.59 5.46
CA PRO A 25 20.97 7.69 6.75
C PRO A 25 21.03 9.08 7.37
N LEU A 26 22.17 9.77 7.20
CA LEU A 26 22.37 11.12 7.71
C LEU A 26 21.51 12.15 6.96
N LEU A 27 21.50 12.07 5.62
CA LEU A 27 20.69 12.97 4.78
C LEU A 27 19.20 12.74 5.00
N ILE A 28 18.78 11.48 5.10
CA ILE A 28 17.39 11.10 5.39
C ILE A 28 16.99 11.60 6.78
N GLY A 29 17.88 11.53 7.77
CA GLY A 29 17.65 12.10 9.11
C GLY A 29 17.38 13.59 9.07
N GLY A 30 18.26 14.35 8.43
CA GLY A 30 18.09 15.80 8.24
C GLY A 30 16.80 16.15 7.49
N TYR A 31 16.55 15.47 6.37
CA TYR A 31 15.31 15.64 5.58
C TYR A 31 14.06 15.34 6.41
N THR A 32 14.06 14.24 7.18
CA THR A 32 12.94 13.87 8.04
C THR A 32 12.61 14.95 9.05
N LEU A 33 13.62 15.51 9.74
CA LEU A 33 13.42 16.58 10.72
C LEU A 33 12.85 17.85 10.09
N ILE A 34 13.40 18.25 8.95
CA ILE A 34 12.90 19.40 8.18
C ILE A 34 11.44 19.16 7.75
N PHE A 35 11.14 17.98 7.22
CA PHE A 35 9.80 17.67 6.72
C PHE A 35 8.79 17.58 7.88
N VAL A 36 9.14 16.99 9.01
CA VAL A 36 8.32 16.98 10.24
C VAL A 36 8.03 18.40 10.71
N ALA A 37 9.00 19.31 10.66
CA ALA A 37 8.80 20.70 11.05
C ALA A 37 7.83 21.44 10.12
N LEU A 38 7.97 21.25 8.80
CA LEU A 38 7.22 22.00 7.78
C LEU A 38 5.83 21.39 7.47
N ALA A 39 5.68 20.08 7.59
CA ALA A 39 4.44 19.37 7.22
C ALA A 39 3.41 19.36 8.37
N GLY A 40 2.99 20.52 8.85
CA GLY A 40 2.15 20.66 10.03
C GLY A 40 0.79 19.94 9.95
N ARG A 41 0.15 19.90 8.77
CA ARG A 41 -1.13 19.20 8.54
C ARG A 41 -0.93 17.68 8.62
N GLN A 42 0.05 17.16 7.91
CA GLN A 42 0.38 15.74 7.87
C GLN A 42 0.84 15.25 9.25
N ARG A 43 1.66 16.05 9.93
CA ARG A 43 2.11 15.74 11.29
C ARG A 43 0.93 15.62 12.27
N ARG A 44 -0.04 16.52 12.20
CA ARG A 44 -1.26 16.43 13.05
C ARG A 44 -2.03 15.14 12.76
N ALA A 45 -2.29 14.83 11.48
CA ALA A 45 -2.97 13.61 11.09
C ALA A 45 -2.26 12.35 11.63
N VAL A 46 -0.93 12.26 11.48
CA VAL A 46 -0.15 11.14 12.01
C VAL A 46 -0.25 11.05 13.54
N VAL A 47 -0.14 12.17 14.25
CA VAL A 47 -0.27 12.20 15.73
C VAL A 47 -1.66 11.76 16.18
N ASP A 48 -2.71 12.19 15.49
CA ASP A 48 -4.10 11.80 15.78
C ASP A 48 -4.33 10.30 15.53
N ASN A 49 -3.83 9.77 14.42
CA ASN A 49 -3.88 8.34 14.10
C ASN A 49 -3.09 7.51 15.15
N LEU A 50 -1.91 7.99 15.56
CA LEU A 50 -1.14 7.37 16.63
C LEU A 50 -1.84 7.43 17.99
N GLY A 51 -2.72 8.40 18.21
CA GLY A 51 -3.56 8.46 19.40
C GLY A 51 -4.49 7.27 19.55
N VAL A 52 -4.93 6.67 18.44
CA VAL A 52 -5.74 5.45 18.40
C VAL A 52 -4.87 4.19 18.46
N LEU A 53 -3.79 4.18 17.67
CA LEU A 53 -2.88 3.02 17.58
C LEU A 53 -2.11 2.77 18.89
N CYS A 54 -1.70 3.84 19.55
CA CYS A 54 -0.84 3.83 20.73
C CYS A 54 -1.43 4.70 21.83
N PRO A 55 -2.60 4.35 22.40
CA PRO A 55 -3.30 5.18 23.38
C PRO A 55 -2.50 5.39 24.65
N GLU A 56 -1.60 4.46 24.99
CA GLU A 56 -0.68 4.55 26.12
C GLU A 56 0.37 5.66 25.98
N ALA A 57 0.63 6.11 24.75
CA ALA A 57 1.61 7.14 24.52
C ALA A 57 1.03 8.53 24.85
N GLY A 58 1.65 9.21 25.79
CA GLY A 58 1.39 10.63 26.05
C GLY A 58 1.73 11.50 24.82
N TRP A 59 1.40 12.79 24.91
CA TRP A 59 1.58 13.74 23.81
C TRP A 59 3.00 13.72 23.24
N PHE A 60 4.02 13.83 24.06
CA PHE A 60 5.44 13.77 23.60
C PHE A 60 5.76 12.42 22.95
N GLY A 61 5.27 11.32 23.51
CA GLY A 61 5.48 9.98 22.93
C GLY A 61 4.87 9.83 21.54
N ARG A 62 3.70 10.41 21.29
CA ARG A 62 3.06 10.41 19.97
C ARG A 62 3.85 11.24 18.95
N TYR A 63 4.38 12.40 19.35
CA TYR A 63 5.24 13.20 18.48
C TYR A 63 6.55 12.49 18.12
N ALA A 64 7.21 11.85 19.08
CA ALA A 64 8.40 11.04 18.83
C ALA A 64 8.10 9.88 17.86
N ARG A 65 6.96 9.22 18.04
CA ARG A 65 6.48 8.16 17.13
C ARG A 65 6.12 8.71 15.74
N ALA A 66 5.57 9.92 15.64
CA ALA A 66 5.32 10.57 14.36
C ALA A 66 6.62 10.78 13.57
N VAL A 67 7.72 11.21 14.21
CA VAL A 67 9.03 11.30 13.56
C VAL A 67 9.44 9.96 12.95
N ARG A 68 9.16 8.84 13.64
CA ARG A 68 9.42 7.50 13.10
C ARG A 68 8.62 7.20 11.84
N VAL A 69 7.35 7.59 11.78
CA VAL A 69 6.51 7.40 10.56
C VAL A 69 7.08 8.21 9.39
N PHE A 70 7.48 9.48 9.63
CA PHE A 70 8.13 10.29 8.60
C PHE A 70 9.48 9.73 8.15
N TRP A 71 10.26 9.16 9.05
CA TRP A 71 11.50 8.46 8.75
C TRP A 71 11.27 7.25 7.83
N GLU A 72 10.26 6.43 8.12
CA GLU A 72 9.89 5.29 7.27
C GLU A 72 9.43 5.74 5.88
N PHE A 73 8.67 6.84 5.82
CA PHE A 73 8.26 7.46 4.55
C PHE A 73 9.46 7.95 3.73
N ALA A 74 10.42 8.61 4.37
CA ALA A 74 11.62 9.09 3.69
C ALA A 74 12.44 7.93 3.09
N TRP A 75 12.57 6.82 3.80
CA TRP A 75 13.20 5.61 3.26
C TRP A 75 12.42 5.01 2.09
N MET A 76 11.09 4.98 2.16
CA MET A 76 10.28 4.54 1.03
C MET A 76 10.56 5.37 -0.24
N LEU A 77 10.69 6.70 -0.10
CA LEU A 77 11.02 7.58 -1.23
C LEU A 77 12.40 7.28 -1.81
N VAL A 78 13.41 7.09 -0.97
CA VAL A 78 14.79 6.80 -1.40
C VAL A 78 14.88 5.45 -2.08
N ASP A 79 14.32 4.40 -1.48
CA ASP A 79 14.31 3.06 -2.05
C ASP A 79 13.52 3.02 -3.37
N GLY A 80 12.40 3.76 -3.44
CA GLY A 80 11.63 3.93 -4.67
C GLY A 80 12.42 4.66 -5.77
N ALA A 81 13.19 5.72 -5.41
CA ALA A 81 14.04 6.45 -6.35
C ALA A 81 15.15 5.57 -6.95
N ARG A 82 15.78 4.73 -6.13
CA ARG A 82 16.79 3.75 -6.58
C ARG A 82 16.18 2.70 -7.51
N ALA A 83 15.03 2.15 -7.13
CA ALA A 83 14.32 1.16 -7.95
C ALA A 83 13.92 1.73 -9.31
N ARG A 84 13.46 2.99 -9.37
CA ARG A 84 13.22 3.70 -10.64
C ARG A 84 14.48 3.90 -11.48
N GLY A 85 15.65 3.90 -10.85
CA GLY A 85 16.95 3.88 -11.52
C GLY A 85 17.40 2.51 -11.98
N GLY A 86 16.61 1.45 -11.79
CA GLY A 86 16.95 0.08 -12.11
C GLY A 86 17.84 -0.64 -11.09
N GLU A 87 18.08 -0.02 -9.92
CA GLU A 87 18.91 -0.63 -8.88
C GLU A 87 18.14 -1.69 -8.10
N ARG A 88 18.69 -2.91 -8.04
CA ARG A 88 18.21 -4.01 -7.19
C ARG A 88 18.96 -4.01 -5.86
N HIS A 89 18.68 -3.02 -5.01
CA HIS A 89 19.42 -2.79 -3.77
C HIS A 89 18.70 -3.28 -2.52
N VAL A 90 17.47 -3.77 -2.66
CA VAL A 90 16.61 -4.18 -1.54
C VAL A 90 16.62 -5.70 -1.38
N THR A 91 16.77 -6.16 -0.15
CA THR A 91 16.62 -7.57 0.21
C THR A 91 15.20 -7.84 0.72
N TRP A 92 14.65 -8.99 0.34
CA TRP A 92 13.29 -9.41 0.66
C TRP A 92 13.26 -10.68 1.47
N ARG A 93 12.50 -10.70 2.55
CA ARG A 93 12.11 -11.90 3.28
C ARG A 93 10.61 -12.11 3.16
N LEU A 94 10.20 -13.32 2.81
CA LEU A 94 8.80 -13.70 2.73
C LEU A 94 8.41 -14.46 4.00
N GLU A 95 7.35 -14.02 4.66
CA GLU A 95 6.79 -14.65 5.85
C GLU A 95 5.36 -15.10 5.55
N GLY A 96 5.08 -16.39 5.76
CA GLY A 96 3.78 -16.97 5.46
C GLY A 96 3.49 -17.12 3.95
N ALA A 97 4.52 -17.15 3.08
CA ALA A 97 4.34 -17.27 1.63
C ALA A 97 3.57 -18.52 1.21
N ASP A 98 3.56 -19.57 2.02
CA ASP A 98 2.83 -20.79 1.76
C ASP A 98 1.29 -20.58 1.79
N ASN A 99 0.81 -19.56 2.53
CA ASN A 99 -0.58 -19.14 2.47
C ASN A 99 -0.99 -18.72 1.06
N PHE A 100 -0.09 -18.03 0.34
CA PHE A 100 -0.33 -17.64 -1.04
C PHE A 100 -0.13 -18.80 -2.01
N ARG A 101 0.95 -19.57 -1.88
CA ARG A 101 1.27 -20.69 -2.77
C ARG A 101 0.17 -21.75 -2.75
N SER A 102 -0.20 -22.24 -1.57
CA SER A 102 -1.20 -23.32 -1.42
C SER A 102 -2.58 -22.95 -1.98
N ALA A 103 -2.94 -21.68 -1.96
CA ALA A 103 -4.25 -21.24 -2.46
C ALA A 103 -4.21 -20.73 -3.92
N SER A 104 -3.01 -20.48 -4.47
CA SER A 104 -2.79 -20.04 -5.85
C SER A 104 -2.11 -21.09 -6.73
N ASP A 105 -1.77 -22.26 -6.17
CA ASP A 105 -1.24 -23.40 -6.93
C ASP A 105 -2.24 -23.80 -8.02
N GLY A 106 -1.76 -23.84 -9.27
CA GLY A 106 -2.61 -24.06 -10.44
C GLY A 106 -3.05 -22.79 -11.16
N GLY A 107 -2.56 -21.62 -10.80
CA GLY A 107 -2.81 -20.36 -11.54
C GLY A 107 -4.13 -19.67 -11.19
N GLY A 108 -4.72 -19.97 -10.03
CA GLY A 108 -5.98 -19.36 -9.58
C GLY A 108 -5.85 -17.84 -9.34
N SER A 109 -6.96 -17.11 -9.49
CA SER A 109 -7.03 -15.68 -9.21
C SER A 109 -6.71 -15.36 -7.74
N ALA A 110 -6.18 -14.15 -7.48
CA ALA A 110 -5.95 -13.68 -6.13
C ALA A 110 -6.15 -12.16 -6.04
N LEU A 111 -6.88 -11.72 -5.03
CA LEU A 111 -6.92 -10.32 -4.63
C LEU A 111 -5.95 -10.11 -3.45
N LEU A 112 -4.84 -9.42 -3.67
CA LEU A 112 -3.93 -8.99 -2.61
C LEU A 112 -4.48 -7.71 -2.00
N LEU A 113 -4.92 -7.77 -0.76
CA LEU A 113 -5.41 -6.62 -0.03
C LEU A 113 -4.31 -6.16 0.93
N THR A 114 -3.86 -4.94 0.75
CA THR A 114 -2.72 -4.36 1.47
C THR A 114 -3.07 -3.02 2.10
N ALA A 115 -2.12 -2.41 2.78
CA ALA A 115 -2.22 -1.07 3.34
C ALA A 115 -1.10 -0.17 2.83
N HIS A 116 -1.20 1.15 3.08
CA HIS A 116 -0.11 2.09 2.81
C HIS A 116 1.04 1.88 3.81
N MET A 117 1.70 0.72 3.68
CA MET A 117 2.81 0.29 4.55
C MET A 117 4.03 -0.10 3.73
N GLY A 118 5.19 0.28 4.22
CA GLY A 118 6.46 -0.06 3.57
C GLY A 118 6.55 0.45 2.13
N ASN A 119 7.34 -0.23 1.29
CA ASN A 119 7.56 0.17 -0.10
C ASN A 119 6.79 -0.73 -1.07
N TYR A 120 5.50 -0.51 -1.20
CA TYR A 120 4.63 -1.25 -2.11
C TYR A 120 4.97 -1.01 -3.58
N ASP A 121 5.63 0.12 -3.93
CA ASP A 121 6.06 0.42 -5.29
C ASP A 121 7.18 -0.52 -5.78
N VAL A 122 8.06 -0.91 -4.87
CA VAL A 122 9.14 -1.88 -5.15
C VAL A 122 8.66 -3.32 -4.92
N ALA A 123 7.74 -3.52 -3.98
CA ALA A 123 7.23 -4.85 -3.66
C ALA A 123 6.36 -5.45 -4.77
N GLY A 124 5.58 -4.64 -5.49
CA GLY A 124 4.71 -5.13 -6.57
C GLY A 124 5.48 -5.81 -7.71
N PRO A 125 6.47 -5.16 -8.34
CA PRO A 125 7.32 -5.78 -9.33
C PRO A 125 8.08 -7.02 -8.80
N PHE A 126 8.63 -6.93 -7.58
CA PHE A 126 9.27 -8.08 -6.94
C PHE A 126 8.33 -9.27 -6.78
N PHE A 127 7.09 -9.03 -6.35
CA PHE A 127 6.08 -10.09 -6.21
C PHE A 127 5.77 -10.74 -7.57
N ALA A 128 5.54 -9.94 -8.60
CA ALA A 128 5.25 -10.43 -9.94
C ALA A 128 6.37 -11.33 -10.47
N GLU A 129 7.61 -10.91 -10.32
CA GLU A 129 8.80 -11.68 -10.71
C GLU A 129 8.94 -12.97 -9.86
N LYS A 130 8.82 -12.84 -8.52
CA LYS A 130 9.06 -13.95 -7.59
C LYS A 130 8.08 -15.10 -7.75
N PHE A 131 6.82 -14.79 -8.04
CA PHE A 131 5.75 -15.79 -8.18
C PHE A 131 5.41 -16.11 -9.65
N GLY A 132 6.07 -15.44 -10.61
CA GLY A 132 5.81 -15.66 -12.04
C GLY A 132 4.36 -15.32 -12.45
N ARG A 133 3.76 -14.28 -11.85
CA ARG A 133 2.35 -13.94 -12.01
C ARG A 133 2.18 -12.53 -12.57
N THR A 134 1.20 -12.35 -13.46
CA THR A 134 0.74 -11.01 -13.82
C THR A 134 0.03 -10.37 -12.64
N VAL A 135 0.48 -9.19 -12.24
CA VAL A 135 -0.06 -8.43 -11.10
C VAL A 135 -0.55 -7.07 -11.55
N HIS A 136 -1.81 -6.77 -11.30
CA HIS A 136 -2.43 -5.46 -11.53
C HIS A 136 -2.45 -4.66 -10.24
N GLY A 137 -1.56 -3.67 -10.12
CA GLY A 137 -1.53 -2.74 -8.99
C GLY A 137 -2.44 -1.55 -9.23
N VAL A 138 -3.42 -1.34 -8.36
CA VAL A 138 -4.33 -0.19 -8.46
C VAL A 138 -3.71 1.03 -7.83
N ARG A 139 -3.72 2.16 -8.56
CA ARG A 139 -3.16 3.44 -8.10
C ARG A 139 -4.08 4.60 -8.46
N ARG A 140 -3.94 5.68 -7.70
CA ARG A 140 -4.47 6.98 -8.13
C ARG A 140 -3.49 7.60 -9.13
N PRO A 141 -3.96 8.27 -10.21
CA PRO A 141 -3.06 9.00 -11.10
C PRO A 141 -2.37 10.15 -10.37
N GLU A 142 -1.21 10.53 -10.86
CA GLU A 142 -0.50 11.69 -10.36
C GLU A 142 -1.30 12.98 -10.64
N ARG A 143 -1.17 13.97 -9.77
CA ARG A 143 -1.90 15.24 -9.91
C ARG A 143 -1.54 16.03 -11.15
N ARG A 144 -0.35 15.81 -11.71
CA ARG A 144 0.19 16.51 -12.89
C ARG A 144 0.51 15.51 -13.98
N ALA A 145 0.08 15.81 -15.19
CA ALA A 145 0.33 14.98 -16.37
C ALA A 145 1.82 14.71 -16.59
N GLU A 146 2.66 15.75 -16.48
CA GLU A 146 4.13 15.64 -16.64
C GLU A 146 4.75 14.66 -15.61
N THR A 147 4.25 14.67 -14.37
CA THR A 147 4.70 13.75 -13.32
C THR A 147 4.25 12.34 -13.64
N GLN A 148 3.00 12.19 -14.09
CA GLN A 148 2.46 10.92 -14.52
C GLN A 148 3.28 10.31 -15.65
N GLU A 149 3.56 11.07 -16.71
CA GLU A 149 4.36 10.63 -17.85
C GLU A 149 5.77 10.19 -17.44
N TYR A 150 6.42 10.97 -16.58
CA TYR A 150 7.75 10.63 -16.06
C TYR A 150 7.72 9.31 -15.28
N MET A 151 6.77 9.14 -14.37
CA MET A 151 6.65 7.93 -13.55
C MET A 151 6.32 6.70 -14.41
N ASP A 152 5.46 6.86 -15.43
CA ASP A 152 5.12 5.79 -16.37
C ASP A 152 6.32 5.41 -17.25
N ALA A 153 7.10 6.39 -17.70
CA ALA A 153 8.31 6.13 -18.45
C ALA A 153 9.33 5.32 -17.63
N GLN A 154 9.53 5.69 -16.35
CA GLN A 154 10.43 4.94 -15.45
C GLN A 154 9.94 3.51 -15.22
N ARG A 155 8.63 3.31 -15.01
CA ARG A 155 8.05 1.97 -14.84
C ARG A 155 8.20 1.11 -16.10
N ARG A 156 7.98 1.68 -17.28
CA ARG A 156 8.19 0.94 -18.55
C ARG A 156 9.65 0.54 -18.74
N ALA A 157 10.58 1.42 -18.35
CA ALA A 157 12.01 1.15 -18.50
C ALA A 157 12.53 0.08 -17.53
N HIS A 158 11.99 0.00 -16.31
CA HIS A 158 12.57 -0.81 -15.23
C HIS A 158 11.60 -1.76 -14.53
N GLY A 159 10.30 -1.67 -14.82
CA GLY A 159 9.23 -2.34 -14.05
C GLY A 159 8.92 -3.78 -14.41
N GLY A 160 9.46 -4.34 -15.50
CA GLY A 160 9.10 -5.67 -15.99
C GLY A 160 7.64 -5.76 -16.47
N GLY A 161 7.33 -6.55 -17.51
CA GLY A 161 5.99 -6.65 -18.12
C GLY A 161 4.91 -7.31 -17.24
N ALA A 162 5.32 -8.06 -16.21
CA ALA A 162 4.40 -8.79 -15.35
C ALA A 162 3.72 -7.92 -14.26
N TYR A 163 4.24 -6.72 -13.97
CA TYR A 163 3.59 -5.78 -13.08
C TYR A 163 2.95 -4.63 -13.86
N GLN A 164 1.62 -4.58 -13.86
CA GLN A 164 0.82 -3.61 -14.60
C GLN A 164 0.14 -2.64 -13.63
N VAL A 165 0.25 -1.34 -13.90
CA VAL A 165 -0.46 -0.32 -13.12
C VAL A 165 -1.80 -0.03 -13.76
N ARG A 166 -2.87 -0.05 -12.95
CA ARG A 166 -4.22 0.36 -13.30
C ARG A 166 -4.58 1.62 -12.54
N TYR A 167 -5.03 2.64 -13.24
CA TYR A 167 -5.36 3.91 -12.61
C TYR A 167 -6.84 3.99 -12.26
N ASN A 168 -7.09 4.37 -11.00
CA ASN A 168 -8.45 4.71 -10.55
C ASN A 168 -8.75 6.16 -10.99
N THR A 169 -9.39 6.27 -12.14
CA THR A 169 -9.85 7.53 -12.74
C THR A 169 -11.37 7.63 -12.69
N ASP A 170 -11.90 8.85 -12.55
CA ASP A 170 -13.33 9.09 -12.57
C ASP A 170 -13.94 8.64 -13.91
N GLY A 171 -15.04 7.90 -13.86
CA GLY A 171 -15.77 7.41 -15.03
C GLY A 171 -15.17 6.20 -15.75
N GLY A 172 -14.13 5.56 -15.18
CA GLY A 172 -13.49 4.39 -15.75
C GLY A 172 -14.22 3.07 -15.45
N PHE A 173 -14.01 2.07 -16.31
CA PHE A 173 -14.48 0.70 -16.11
C PHE A 173 -13.50 -0.15 -15.27
N LEU A 174 -12.72 0.49 -14.39
CA LEU A 174 -11.67 -0.17 -13.62
C LEU A 174 -12.15 -1.44 -12.91
N GLY A 175 -13.33 -1.38 -12.27
CA GLY A 175 -13.89 -2.56 -11.59
C GLY A 175 -14.15 -3.73 -12.54
N VAL A 176 -14.57 -3.45 -13.78
CA VAL A 176 -14.79 -4.47 -14.81
C VAL A 176 -13.46 -5.03 -15.30
N GLU A 177 -12.48 -4.18 -15.59
CA GLU A 177 -11.15 -4.60 -16.01
C GLU A 177 -10.46 -5.49 -14.97
N LEU A 178 -10.56 -5.11 -13.69
CA LEU A 178 -10.00 -5.90 -12.59
C LEU A 178 -10.75 -7.23 -12.40
N ALA A 179 -12.07 -7.24 -12.58
CA ALA A 179 -12.85 -8.48 -12.54
C ALA A 179 -12.47 -9.43 -13.69
N GLN A 180 -12.22 -8.89 -14.90
CA GLN A 180 -11.73 -9.66 -16.03
C GLN A 180 -10.33 -10.22 -15.78
N ALA A 181 -9.40 -9.43 -15.21
CA ALA A 181 -8.08 -9.90 -14.84
C ALA A 181 -8.16 -11.07 -13.82
N LEU A 182 -9.00 -10.92 -12.79
CA LEU A 182 -9.25 -12.01 -11.84
C LEU A 182 -9.87 -13.24 -12.52
N ALA A 183 -10.82 -13.08 -13.45
CA ALA A 183 -11.41 -14.19 -14.20
C ALA A 183 -10.39 -14.89 -15.10
N ALA A 184 -9.37 -14.17 -15.59
CA ALA A 184 -8.24 -14.72 -16.33
C ALA A 184 -7.18 -15.43 -15.44
N GLY A 185 -7.42 -15.53 -14.14
CA GLY A 185 -6.49 -16.14 -13.19
C GLY A 185 -5.33 -15.24 -12.78
N GLU A 186 -5.40 -13.94 -13.08
CA GLU A 186 -4.35 -12.99 -12.73
C GLU A 186 -4.49 -12.47 -11.29
N VAL A 187 -3.50 -11.73 -10.81
CA VAL A 187 -3.45 -11.19 -9.46
C VAL A 187 -3.78 -9.70 -9.48
N VAL A 188 -4.67 -9.27 -8.60
CA VAL A 188 -4.99 -7.85 -8.40
C VAL A 188 -4.50 -7.41 -7.03
N ALA A 189 -3.76 -6.32 -6.93
CA ALA A 189 -3.24 -5.76 -5.68
C ALA A 189 -3.86 -4.37 -5.42
N ILE A 190 -4.56 -4.24 -4.30
CA ILE A 190 -5.27 -3.00 -3.91
C ILE A 190 -4.96 -2.65 -2.46
N GLN A 191 -4.77 -1.37 -2.18
CA GLN A 191 -4.71 -0.84 -0.82
C GLN A 191 -6.13 -0.64 -0.29
N GLY A 192 -6.41 -1.22 0.88
CA GLY A 192 -7.75 -1.24 1.48
C GLY A 192 -7.88 -0.48 2.80
N ASP A 193 -6.95 0.44 3.10
CA ASP A 193 -6.86 1.14 4.36
C ASP A 193 -7.22 2.64 4.29
N ARG A 194 -7.42 3.18 3.06
CA ARG A 194 -7.74 4.59 2.85
C ARG A 194 -8.91 4.76 1.89
N VAL A 195 -9.85 5.61 2.29
CA VAL A 195 -10.97 6.01 1.46
C VAL A 195 -10.57 7.20 0.57
N GLY A 196 -10.83 7.10 -0.71
CA GLY A 196 -10.72 8.21 -1.64
C GLY A 196 -12.06 8.90 -1.86
N GLU A 197 -12.03 10.09 -2.44
CA GLU A 197 -13.22 10.82 -2.85
C GLU A 197 -14.07 9.97 -3.81
N GLY A 198 -15.40 9.94 -3.60
CA GLY A 198 -16.32 9.16 -4.42
C GLY A 198 -16.31 7.63 -4.20
N MET A 199 -15.47 7.11 -3.31
CA MET A 199 -15.45 5.67 -3.03
C MET A 199 -16.59 5.25 -2.10
N GLY A 200 -17.20 4.08 -2.41
CA GLY A 200 -18.10 3.42 -1.47
C GLY A 200 -17.36 2.98 -0.21
N THR A 201 -17.98 3.17 0.95
CA THR A 201 -17.37 2.92 2.26
C THR A 201 -18.21 1.99 3.10
N VAL A 202 -17.54 1.26 3.99
CA VAL A 202 -18.15 0.57 5.14
C VAL A 202 -17.42 1.06 6.40
N GLU A 203 -18.21 1.49 7.38
CA GLU A 203 -17.65 1.91 8.66
C GLU A 203 -17.44 0.72 9.59
N PHE A 204 -16.32 0.72 10.30
CA PHE A 204 -16.09 -0.13 11.44
C PHE A 204 -15.64 0.70 12.65
N THR A 205 -15.81 0.16 13.84
CA THR A 205 -15.36 0.80 15.07
C THR A 205 -14.13 0.09 15.61
N TRP A 206 -13.04 0.84 15.78
CA TRP A 206 -11.83 0.34 16.41
C TRP A 206 -11.42 1.26 17.57
N ARG A 207 -11.30 0.69 18.76
CA ARG A 207 -10.97 1.41 20.00
C ARG A 207 -11.82 2.66 20.23
N GLY A 208 -13.13 2.55 19.95
CA GLY A 208 -14.10 3.64 20.14
C GLY A 208 -14.10 4.71 19.05
N ARG A 209 -13.23 4.62 18.04
CA ARG A 209 -13.22 5.52 16.88
C ARG A 209 -13.79 4.83 15.65
N ARG A 210 -14.62 5.55 14.90
CA ARG A 210 -15.15 5.09 13.61
C ARG A 210 -14.07 5.30 12.53
N TRP A 211 -13.87 4.26 11.73
CA TRP A 211 -12.96 4.28 10.59
C TRP A 211 -13.72 3.84 9.35
N PRO A 212 -13.78 4.66 8.31
CA PRO A 212 -14.29 4.22 7.03
C PRO A 212 -13.23 3.40 6.31
N LEU A 213 -13.64 2.25 5.78
CA LEU A 213 -12.80 1.44 4.87
C LEU A 213 -13.44 1.40 3.49
N PRO A 214 -12.65 1.34 2.41
CA PRO A 214 -13.17 1.23 1.06
C PRO A 214 -13.83 -0.13 0.86
N SER A 215 -15.08 -0.15 0.42
CA SER A 215 -15.81 -1.38 0.12
C SER A 215 -15.43 -1.99 -1.25
N GLY A 216 -14.92 -1.18 -2.18
CA GLY A 216 -14.63 -1.58 -3.56
C GLY A 216 -13.81 -2.85 -3.71
N PRO A 217 -12.66 -3.01 -3.02
CA PRO A 217 -11.85 -4.22 -3.10
C PRO A 217 -12.61 -5.48 -2.69
N LEU A 218 -13.45 -5.39 -1.66
CA LEU A 218 -14.21 -6.53 -1.13
C LEU A 218 -15.41 -6.88 -1.99
N VAL A 219 -16.05 -5.85 -2.59
CA VAL A 219 -17.07 -6.05 -3.62
C VAL A 219 -16.46 -6.75 -4.83
N LEU A 220 -15.29 -6.32 -5.30
CA LEU A 220 -14.58 -6.95 -6.39
C LEU A 220 -14.26 -8.42 -6.10
N ALA A 221 -13.76 -8.73 -4.90
CA ALA A 221 -13.49 -10.09 -4.47
C ALA A 221 -14.75 -10.98 -4.50
N GLN A 222 -15.88 -10.44 -4.05
CA GLN A 222 -17.16 -11.14 -4.06
C GLN A 222 -17.64 -11.40 -5.49
N VAL A 223 -17.62 -10.37 -6.36
CA VAL A 223 -18.08 -10.49 -7.75
C VAL A 223 -17.23 -11.48 -8.54
N ALA A 224 -15.91 -11.44 -8.35
CA ALA A 224 -14.97 -12.33 -9.03
C ALA A 224 -14.83 -13.70 -8.34
N SER A 225 -15.50 -13.93 -7.19
CA SER A 225 -15.32 -15.13 -6.34
C SER A 225 -13.85 -15.42 -6.01
N ALA A 226 -13.02 -14.37 -5.98
CA ALA A 226 -11.59 -14.46 -5.76
C ALA A 226 -11.24 -14.51 -4.26
N PRO A 227 -10.24 -15.31 -3.85
CA PRO A 227 -9.73 -15.27 -2.50
C PRO A 227 -9.01 -13.95 -2.23
N VAL A 228 -9.24 -13.38 -1.04
CA VAL A 228 -8.58 -12.18 -0.55
C VAL A 228 -7.40 -12.59 0.32
N PHE A 229 -6.21 -12.15 -0.06
CA PHE A 229 -4.97 -12.38 0.67
C PHE A 229 -4.54 -11.07 1.34
N PRO A 230 -4.55 -10.97 2.68
CA PRO A 230 -3.92 -9.85 3.35
C PRO A 230 -2.41 -9.94 3.18
N VAL A 231 -1.81 -8.92 2.57
CA VAL A 231 -0.36 -8.86 2.30
C VAL A 231 0.16 -7.51 2.76
N PHE A 232 1.16 -7.51 3.64
CA PHE A 232 1.72 -6.27 4.16
C PHE A 232 3.22 -6.21 3.94
N ILE A 233 3.71 -5.02 3.62
CA ILE A 233 5.13 -4.76 3.41
C ILE A 233 5.68 -4.03 4.64
N VAL A 234 6.65 -4.63 5.29
CA VAL A 234 7.27 -4.09 6.50
C VAL A 234 8.76 -3.89 6.27
N ARG A 235 9.24 -2.67 6.50
CA ARG A 235 10.67 -2.41 6.48
C ARG A 235 11.30 -2.90 7.79
N ASP A 236 12.21 -3.85 7.71
CA ASP A 236 12.91 -4.42 8.86
C ASP A 236 14.18 -3.63 9.21
N GLY A 237 14.78 -2.97 8.24
CA GLY A 237 16.00 -2.20 8.44
C GLY A 237 16.46 -1.48 7.18
N TRP A 238 17.72 -1.16 7.11
CA TRP A 238 18.32 -0.54 5.95
C TRP A 238 18.29 -1.50 4.76
N ARG A 239 17.60 -1.11 3.68
CA ARG A 239 17.47 -1.90 2.45
C ARG A 239 16.92 -3.32 2.67
N SER A 240 16.20 -3.52 3.76
CA SER A 240 15.63 -4.83 4.09
C SER A 240 14.15 -4.71 4.35
N TYR A 241 13.38 -5.52 3.63
CA TYR A 241 11.93 -5.58 3.73
C TYR A 241 11.44 -7.01 3.93
N ARG A 242 10.30 -7.10 4.58
CA ARG A 242 9.56 -8.33 4.77
C ARG A 242 8.18 -8.19 4.18
N ILE A 243 7.75 -9.20 3.44
CA ILE A 243 6.38 -9.32 2.96
C ILE A 243 5.68 -10.35 3.83
N LEU A 244 4.64 -9.90 4.55
CA LEU A 244 3.82 -10.75 5.40
C LEU A 244 2.61 -11.23 4.59
N PHE A 245 2.45 -12.54 4.47
CA PHE A 245 1.28 -13.17 3.87
C PHE A 245 0.44 -13.79 4.98
N LEU A 246 -0.72 -13.21 5.24
CA LEU A 246 -1.66 -13.76 6.22
C LEU A 246 -2.62 -14.76 5.56
N PRO A 247 -3.29 -15.62 6.34
CA PRO A 247 -4.24 -16.58 5.80
C PRO A 247 -5.33 -15.91 4.97
N PRO A 248 -5.62 -16.43 3.77
CA PRO A 248 -6.62 -15.87 2.89
C PRO A 248 -8.04 -16.14 3.39
N ARG A 249 -8.98 -15.31 2.93
CA ARG A 249 -10.42 -15.53 3.08
C ARG A 249 -11.11 -15.43 1.74
N ARG A 250 -12.02 -16.36 1.46
CA ARG A 250 -12.93 -16.23 0.31
C ARG A 250 -14.17 -15.45 0.72
N ALA A 251 -14.60 -14.54 -0.15
CA ALA A 251 -15.93 -13.97 -0.03
C ALA A 251 -16.97 -15.08 -0.22
N ALA A 252 -18.08 -14.99 0.50
CA ALA A 252 -19.23 -15.86 0.20
C ALA A 252 -19.70 -15.63 -1.25
N ALA A 253 -20.15 -16.69 -1.91
CA ALA A 253 -20.67 -16.58 -3.27
C ALA A 253 -21.76 -15.49 -3.33
N PRO A 254 -21.86 -14.74 -4.45
CA PRO A 254 -22.87 -13.70 -4.59
C PRO A 254 -24.27 -14.29 -4.41
N ALA A 255 -24.94 -13.94 -3.33
CA ALA A 255 -26.33 -14.33 -3.11
C ALA A 255 -27.25 -13.58 -4.07
N ALA A 256 -28.40 -14.18 -4.44
CA ALA A 256 -29.41 -13.53 -5.26
C ALA A 256 -30.01 -12.30 -4.56
N ASP A 257 -30.20 -12.41 -3.24
CA ASP A 257 -30.76 -11.34 -2.42
C ASP A 257 -29.74 -10.21 -2.12
N ARG A 258 -30.19 -8.97 -2.26
CA ARG A 258 -29.39 -7.76 -2.02
C ARG A 258 -28.94 -7.65 -0.54
N ALA A 259 -29.82 -7.99 0.39
CA ALA A 259 -29.53 -7.90 1.83
C ALA A 259 -28.44 -8.91 2.23
N ALA A 260 -28.50 -10.13 1.71
CA ALA A 260 -27.50 -11.17 1.92
C ALA A 260 -26.13 -10.79 1.32
N ARG A 261 -26.11 -10.17 0.12
CA ARG A 261 -24.87 -9.64 -0.46
C ARG A 261 -24.26 -8.57 0.43
N ALA A 262 -25.07 -7.61 0.90
CA ALA A 262 -24.60 -6.55 1.78
C ALA A 262 -24.10 -7.08 3.13
N ALA A 263 -24.72 -8.12 3.68
CA ALA A 263 -24.27 -8.79 4.90
C ALA A 263 -22.91 -9.47 4.69
N ALA A 264 -22.72 -10.18 3.60
CA ALA A 264 -21.45 -10.81 3.27
C ALA A 264 -20.30 -9.80 3.09
N ILE A 265 -20.58 -8.64 2.47
CA ILE A 265 -19.58 -7.55 2.37
C ILE A 265 -19.25 -6.98 3.74
N ARG A 266 -20.24 -6.75 4.61
CA ARG A 266 -19.97 -6.27 5.99
C ARG A 266 -19.11 -7.25 6.78
N ASP A 267 -19.40 -8.53 6.71
CA ASP A 267 -18.63 -9.59 7.36
C ASP A 267 -17.19 -9.67 6.85
N LEU A 268 -16.98 -9.58 5.54
CA LEU A 268 -15.66 -9.55 4.94
C LEU A 268 -14.90 -8.25 5.29
N THR A 269 -15.63 -7.12 5.39
CA THR A 269 -15.04 -5.83 5.82
C THR A 269 -14.61 -5.90 7.28
N GLN A 270 -15.41 -6.48 8.18
CA GLN A 270 -15.04 -6.63 9.58
C GLN A 270 -13.79 -7.51 9.72
N TRP A 271 -13.73 -8.64 9.01
CA TRP A 271 -12.54 -9.48 8.99
C TRP A 271 -11.29 -8.73 8.51
N TRP A 272 -11.43 -7.92 7.44
CA TRP A 272 -10.33 -7.08 6.96
C TRP A 272 -9.91 -6.04 7.99
N ALA A 273 -10.86 -5.39 8.60
CA ALA A 273 -10.62 -4.39 9.66
C ALA A 273 -9.86 -4.98 10.85
N ASP A 274 -10.27 -6.17 11.34
CA ASP A 274 -9.60 -6.85 12.45
C ASP A 274 -8.20 -7.30 12.06
N THR A 275 -8.02 -7.78 10.83
CA THR A 275 -6.71 -8.16 10.28
C THR A 275 -5.77 -6.96 10.19
N LEU A 276 -6.26 -5.86 9.62
CA LEU A 276 -5.51 -4.60 9.51
C LEU A 276 -5.14 -4.06 10.89
N ALA A 277 -6.09 -3.99 11.81
CA ALA A 277 -5.86 -3.53 13.18
C ALA A 277 -4.76 -4.34 13.87
N GLY A 278 -4.80 -5.66 13.80
CA GLY A 278 -3.78 -6.52 14.40
C GLY A 278 -2.38 -6.35 13.80
N VAL A 279 -2.28 -6.00 12.52
CA VAL A 279 -0.99 -5.67 11.88
C VAL A 279 -0.52 -4.27 12.29
N LEU A 280 -1.41 -3.29 12.30
CA LEU A 280 -1.09 -1.92 12.68
C LEU A 280 -0.64 -1.80 14.14
N GLU A 281 -1.23 -2.57 15.06
CA GLU A 281 -0.78 -2.62 16.46
C GLU A 281 0.68 -3.04 16.61
N ARG A 282 1.13 -4.00 15.81
CA ARG A 282 2.51 -4.50 15.83
C ARG A 282 3.47 -3.65 15.03
N HIS A 283 2.98 -2.97 13.96
CA HIS A 283 3.79 -2.27 12.97
C HIS A 283 3.38 -0.82 12.75
N TRP A 284 2.81 -0.16 13.76
CA TRP A 284 2.28 1.21 13.69
C TRP A 284 3.22 2.21 12.99
N GLY A 285 4.53 2.12 13.23
CA GLY A 285 5.51 3.04 12.66
C GLY A 285 5.73 2.89 11.14
N ARG A 286 5.17 1.85 10.51
CA ARG A 286 5.26 1.59 9.07
C ARG A 286 3.99 1.98 8.33
N TRP A 287 2.96 2.39 9.03
CA TRP A 287 1.72 2.85 8.42
C TRP A 287 1.83 4.31 7.98
N LEU A 288 1.83 4.52 6.67
CA LEU A 288 2.08 5.83 6.05
C LEU A 288 0.77 6.60 5.82
N MET A 289 -0.05 6.69 6.86
CA MET A 289 -1.33 7.40 6.85
C MET A 289 -1.13 8.86 7.28
N PHE A 290 -1.06 9.76 6.29
CA PHE A 290 -0.88 11.21 6.47
C PHE A 290 -2.20 11.99 6.36
N GLU A 291 -3.32 11.29 6.41
CA GLU A 291 -4.68 11.82 6.43
C GLU A 291 -5.36 11.41 7.73
N PRO A 292 -6.27 12.26 8.28
CA PRO A 292 -6.95 11.97 9.55
C PRO A 292 -7.94 10.82 9.45
#